data_0488dda2299622d601a281a633a07823
#
_entry.id   0488dda2299622d601a281a633a07823
#
_cell.length_a   1.000
_cell.length_b   1.000
_cell.length_c   1.000
_cell.angle_alpha   90.00
_cell.angle_beta   90.00
_cell.angle_gamma   90.00
#
_symmetry.space_group_name_H-M   'P 1'
#
loop_
_entity.id
_entity.type
_entity.pdbx_description
1 polymer ?
#
loop_
_entity_poly.entity_id
_entity_poly.type
_entity_poly.pdbx_seq_one_letter_code
_entity_poly.pdbx_strand_id
1 'polypeptide(L)'
;MFKKDLQGAPKQKLKSSAQRALRQSLLATYPLLTPHIEEILPKKGSLESMKLPDRNTLYVLDSVPLFYQNDGSDLLPHLKLVHRFPQAFPSIRIDRGAIRFVLSGATLMAPGLTSAGGRLPVDGGKPLEEGKEMEQGIVEDGRWSRELAKGEPVVIMAEGKEEACAVGTLAAGTDEVKAKGKGPVVEDAHFLGDGLWNLHTA
;
A
#
# COMPACT_ATOMS: atom_id res chain seq x y z
N MET A 1 -0.03 -9.32 10.29
CA MET A 1 -0.37 -10.32 9.24
C MET A 1 0.85 -11.18 8.88
N PHE A 2 1.93 -10.67 8.34
CA PHE A 2 3.07 -11.45 7.84
C PHE A 2 4.28 -11.49 8.79
N LYS A 3 4.07 -11.60 10.10
CA LYS A 3 5.15 -11.52 11.13
C LYS A 3 6.13 -12.68 11.12
N LYS A 4 5.78 -13.83 10.54
CA LYS A 4 6.59 -15.05 10.48
C LYS A 4 7.02 -15.33 9.04
N ASP A 5 8.07 -16.13 8.89
CA ASP A 5 8.46 -16.62 7.58
C ASP A 5 7.30 -17.36 6.92
N LEU A 6 7.04 -17.00 5.67
CA LEU A 6 5.96 -17.56 4.87
C LEU A 6 6.50 -18.66 3.97
N GLN A 7 5.72 -19.72 3.87
CA GLN A 7 5.86 -20.70 2.79
C GLN A 7 4.72 -20.44 1.80
N GLY A 8 5.07 -20.06 0.57
CA GLY A 8 4.11 -19.87 -0.49
C GLY A 8 3.64 -21.22 -1.04
N ALA A 9 2.36 -21.29 -1.41
CA ALA A 9 1.83 -22.38 -2.23
C ALA A 9 2.44 -22.30 -3.65
N PRO A 10 2.38 -23.39 -4.44
CA PRO A 10 2.82 -23.35 -5.84
C PRO A 10 2.13 -22.21 -6.62
N LYS A 11 2.91 -21.56 -7.46
CA LYS A 11 2.41 -20.48 -8.33
C LYS A 11 1.46 -21.04 -9.38
N GLN A 12 0.39 -20.31 -9.65
CA GLN A 12 -0.59 -20.62 -10.69
C GLN A 12 -0.70 -19.46 -11.67
N LYS A 13 -0.55 -19.76 -12.95
CA LYS A 13 -0.70 -18.77 -14.01
C LYS A 13 -2.13 -18.26 -14.09
N LEU A 14 -2.31 -16.94 -14.12
CA LEU A 14 -3.63 -16.33 -14.30
C LEU A 14 -4.08 -16.43 -15.76
N LYS A 15 -5.40 -16.66 -15.93
CA LYS A 15 -6.05 -16.53 -17.24
C LYS A 15 -5.98 -15.08 -17.73
N SER A 16 -5.87 -14.87 -19.04
CA SER A 16 -5.78 -13.52 -19.63
C SER A 16 -6.94 -12.59 -19.26
N SER A 17 -8.15 -13.13 -19.07
CA SER A 17 -9.32 -12.35 -18.61
C SER A 17 -9.14 -11.85 -17.18
N ALA A 18 -8.66 -12.71 -16.27
CA ALA A 18 -8.39 -12.36 -14.88
C ALA A 18 -7.25 -11.33 -14.77
N GLN A 19 -6.19 -11.51 -15.55
CA GLN A 19 -5.08 -10.55 -15.62
C GLN A 19 -5.53 -9.17 -16.11
N ARG A 20 -6.43 -9.12 -17.11
CA ARG A 20 -7.01 -7.86 -17.60
C ARG A 20 -7.88 -7.19 -16.55
N ALA A 21 -8.74 -7.93 -15.87
CA ALA A 21 -9.59 -7.41 -14.80
C ALA A 21 -8.74 -6.87 -13.64
N LEU A 22 -7.68 -7.57 -13.25
CA LEU A 22 -6.77 -7.17 -12.20
C LEU A 22 -6.02 -5.88 -12.58
N ARG A 23 -5.54 -5.75 -13.81
CA ARG A 23 -4.91 -4.54 -14.33
C ARG A 23 -5.86 -3.35 -14.28
N GLN A 24 -7.12 -3.56 -14.64
CA GLN A 24 -8.15 -2.51 -14.63
C GLN A 24 -8.47 -2.05 -13.20
N SER A 25 -8.65 -2.99 -12.28
CA SER A 25 -8.84 -2.70 -10.84
C SER A 25 -7.65 -1.95 -10.25
N LEU A 26 -6.43 -2.34 -10.61
CA LEU A 26 -5.21 -1.71 -10.15
C LEU A 26 -5.14 -0.23 -10.56
N LEU A 27 -5.43 0.09 -11.82
CA LEU A 27 -5.41 1.46 -12.32
C LEU A 27 -6.56 2.32 -11.77
N ALA A 28 -7.69 1.69 -11.42
CA ALA A 28 -8.78 2.37 -10.73
C ALA A 28 -8.39 2.76 -9.29
N THR A 29 -7.68 1.88 -8.58
CA THR A 29 -7.21 2.14 -7.21
C THR A 29 -5.99 3.06 -7.18
N TYR A 30 -5.06 2.91 -8.13
CA TYR A 30 -3.80 3.65 -8.21
C TYR A 30 -3.60 4.31 -9.57
N PRO A 31 -4.32 5.40 -9.88
CA PRO A 31 -4.27 6.05 -11.20
C PRO A 31 -2.88 6.52 -11.64
N LEU A 32 -2.01 6.87 -10.67
CA LEU A 32 -0.65 7.33 -10.94
C LEU A 32 0.29 6.21 -11.45
N LEU A 33 -0.15 4.96 -11.41
CA LEU A 33 0.56 3.85 -12.07
C LEU A 33 0.35 3.81 -13.58
N THR A 34 -0.60 4.58 -14.12
CA THR A 34 -0.93 4.55 -15.56
C THR A 34 0.29 4.70 -16.48
N PRO A 35 1.22 5.65 -16.26
CA PRO A 35 2.41 5.79 -17.09
C PRO A 35 3.38 4.60 -17.00
N HIS A 36 3.32 3.84 -15.91
CA HIS A 36 4.24 2.74 -15.59
C HIS A 36 3.63 1.36 -15.77
N ILE A 37 2.35 1.28 -16.13
CA ILE A 37 1.61 0.01 -16.10
C ILE A 37 2.16 -1.04 -17.06
N GLU A 38 2.69 -0.64 -18.21
CA GLU A 38 3.28 -1.58 -19.18
C GLU A 38 4.61 -2.15 -18.68
N GLU A 39 5.34 -1.43 -17.85
CA GLU A 39 6.55 -1.91 -17.18
C GLU A 39 6.21 -2.85 -16.01
N ILE A 40 5.18 -2.52 -15.23
CA ILE A 40 4.78 -3.28 -14.04
C ILE A 40 4.03 -4.54 -14.41
N LEU A 41 3.07 -4.42 -15.32
CA LEU A 41 2.16 -5.48 -15.71
C LEU A 41 1.89 -5.44 -17.21
N PRO A 42 2.86 -5.87 -18.05
CA PRO A 42 2.73 -5.85 -19.49
C PRO A 42 1.56 -6.72 -19.96
N LYS A 43 0.90 -6.32 -21.04
CA LYS A 43 -0.25 -7.05 -21.62
C LYS A 43 0.05 -8.50 -21.98
N LYS A 44 1.29 -8.78 -22.39
CA LYS A 44 1.77 -10.12 -22.76
C LYS A 44 2.49 -10.84 -21.61
N GLY A 45 2.58 -10.22 -20.44
CA GLY A 45 3.21 -10.81 -19.26
C GLY A 45 2.43 -12.03 -18.76
N SER A 46 3.14 -12.96 -18.14
CA SER A 46 2.55 -14.14 -17.50
C SER A 46 2.42 -13.89 -16.00
N LEU A 47 1.36 -13.21 -15.60
CA LEU A 47 1.09 -13.00 -14.18
C LEU A 47 0.72 -14.31 -13.50
N GLU A 48 1.34 -14.56 -12.36
CA GLU A 48 1.10 -15.73 -11.52
C GLU A 48 0.50 -15.31 -10.19
N SER A 49 -0.31 -16.17 -9.60
CA SER A 49 -0.82 -16.02 -8.24
C SER A 49 -0.26 -17.10 -7.34
N MET A 50 0.08 -16.73 -6.13
CA MET A 50 0.54 -17.61 -5.06
C MET A 50 -0.39 -17.46 -3.85
N LYS A 51 -0.97 -18.55 -3.39
CA LYS A 51 -1.80 -18.54 -2.17
C LYS A 51 -0.91 -18.45 -0.94
N LEU A 52 -1.29 -17.56 -0.05
CA LEU A 52 -0.63 -17.33 1.24
C LEU A 52 -1.60 -17.67 2.38
N PRO A 53 -1.11 -17.82 3.62
CA PRO A 53 -1.96 -17.97 4.79
C PRO A 53 -3.01 -16.85 4.92
N ASP A 54 -4.02 -17.08 5.73
CA ASP A 54 -5.08 -16.12 6.08
C ASP A 54 -5.83 -15.56 4.86
N ARG A 55 -6.05 -16.41 3.84
CA ARG A 55 -6.76 -16.07 2.59
C ARG A 55 -6.11 -14.95 1.78
N ASN A 56 -4.83 -14.72 1.96
CA ASN A 56 -4.09 -13.79 1.12
C ASN A 56 -3.68 -14.44 -0.20
N THR A 57 -3.57 -13.63 -1.23
CA THR A 57 -3.04 -14.01 -2.53
C THR A 57 -1.97 -13.02 -2.93
N LEU A 58 -0.78 -13.51 -3.27
CA LEU A 58 0.31 -12.71 -3.82
C LEU A 58 0.32 -12.84 -5.34
N TYR A 59 0.46 -11.72 -6.03
CA TYR A 59 0.61 -11.68 -7.49
C TYR A 59 2.05 -11.41 -7.85
N VAL A 60 2.59 -12.27 -8.71
CA VAL A 60 4.02 -12.32 -9.04
C VAL A 60 4.18 -12.30 -10.56
N LEU A 61 5.08 -11.49 -11.06
CA LEU A 61 5.49 -11.47 -12.46
C LEU A 61 7.00 -11.68 -12.54
N ASP A 62 7.43 -12.68 -13.32
CA ASP A 62 8.86 -12.99 -13.51
C ASP A 62 9.63 -13.09 -12.18
N SER A 63 9.04 -13.79 -11.20
CA SER A 63 9.54 -13.94 -9.84
C SER A 63 9.63 -12.64 -9.02
N VAL A 64 9.02 -11.54 -9.49
CA VAL A 64 8.95 -10.28 -8.75
C VAL A 64 7.56 -10.14 -8.13
N PRO A 65 7.45 -10.03 -6.78
CA PRO A 65 6.16 -9.79 -6.13
C PRO A 65 5.70 -8.36 -6.42
N LEU A 66 4.46 -8.19 -6.86
CA LEU A 66 3.89 -6.91 -7.26
C LEU A 66 2.82 -6.42 -6.29
N PHE A 67 1.81 -7.25 -6.06
CA PHE A 67 0.63 -6.91 -5.26
C PHE A 67 0.21 -8.11 -4.43
N TYR A 68 -0.44 -7.83 -3.33
CA TYR A 68 -1.15 -8.86 -2.56
C TYR A 68 -2.57 -8.40 -2.24
N GLN A 69 -3.42 -9.33 -1.94
CA GLN A 69 -4.83 -9.09 -1.67
C GLN A 69 -5.34 -10.09 -0.64
N ASN A 70 -6.04 -9.61 0.37
CA ASN A 70 -6.91 -10.46 1.17
C ASN A 70 -8.23 -10.67 0.42
N ASP A 71 -8.88 -11.82 0.61
CA ASP A 71 -10.11 -12.17 -0.09
C ASP A 71 -11.19 -11.09 0.11
N GLY A 72 -11.67 -10.51 -1.01
CA GLY A 72 -12.66 -9.43 -1.02
C GLY A 72 -12.15 -8.02 -0.67
N SER A 73 -10.84 -7.82 -0.49
CA SER A 73 -10.24 -6.51 -0.23
C SER A 73 -9.64 -5.87 -1.49
N ASP A 74 -9.25 -4.59 -1.39
CA ASP A 74 -8.47 -3.93 -2.41
C ASP A 74 -7.08 -4.56 -2.58
N LEU A 75 -6.50 -4.39 -3.77
CA LEU A 75 -5.12 -4.77 -4.05
C LEU A 75 -4.17 -3.84 -3.30
N LEU A 76 -3.27 -4.40 -2.53
CA LEU A 76 -2.22 -3.69 -1.81
C LEU A 76 -0.88 -3.89 -2.51
N PRO A 77 -0.08 -2.84 -2.73
CA PRO A 77 1.22 -2.99 -3.35
C PRO A 77 2.20 -3.70 -2.40
N HIS A 78 3.01 -4.58 -2.96
CA HIS A 78 4.16 -5.11 -2.24
C HIS A 78 5.21 -3.99 -2.04
N LEU A 79 5.90 -3.95 -0.91
CA LEU A 79 6.89 -2.89 -0.63
C LEU A 79 7.98 -2.76 -1.69
N LYS A 80 8.41 -3.85 -2.31
CA LYS A 80 9.38 -3.81 -3.41
C LYS A 80 8.86 -3.01 -4.61
N LEU A 81 7.55 -3.05 -4.89
CA LEU A 81 6.95 -2.23 -5.92
C LEU A 81 6.85 -0.76 -5.48
N VAL A 82 6.48 -0.52 -4.22
CA VAL A 82 6.43 0.84 -3.66
C VAL A 82 7.80 1.51 -3.74
N HIS A 83 8.89 0.80 -3.42
CA HIS A 83 10.24 1.33 -3.51
C HIS A 83 10.64 1.70 -4.95
N ARG A 84 10.10 1.01 -5.96
CA ARG A 84 10.33 1.37 -7.37
C ARG A 84 9.53 2.60 -7.83
N PHE A 85 8.34 2.80 -7.27
CA PHE A 85 7.40 3.87 -7.66
C PHE A 85 6.84 4.58 -6.42
N PRO A 86 7.68 5.22 -5.60
CA PRO A 86 7.27 5.70 -4.26
C PRO A 86 6.23 6.81 -4.30
N GLN A 87 6.08 7.52 -5.41
CA GLN A 87 5.14 8.63 -5.56
C GLN A 87 3.78 8.22 -6.12
N ALA A 88 3.62 6.94 -6.49
CA ALA A 88 2.41 6.47 -7.17
C ALA A 88 1.29 6.01 -6.21
N PHE A 89 1.52 5.98 -4.92
CA PHE A 89 0.62 5.41 -3.92
C PHE A 89 0.23 6.41 -2.84
N PRO A 90 -1.04 6.39 -2.38
CA PRO A 90 -1.46 7.17 -1.22
C PRO A 90 -0.56 6.91 -0.01
N SER A 91 -0.12 7.96 0.66
CA SER A 91 0.86 7.83 1.73
C SER A 91 0.56 8.69 2.96
N ILE A 92 1.02 8.19 4.10
CA ILE A 92 1.13 8.89 5.38
C ILE A 92 2.58 8.79 5.85
N ARG A 93 3.00 9.67 6.76
CA ARG A 93 4.35 9.63 7.32
C ARG A 93 4.31 9.55 8.84
N ILE A 94 4.96 8.54 9.39
CA ILE A 94 5.12 8.36 10.83
C ILE A 94 6.35 9.10 11.36
N ASP A 95 6.30 9.50 12.63
CA ASP A 95 7.45 10.02 13.32
C ASP A 95 8.53 8.94 13.52
N ARG A 96 9.74 9.39 13.83
CA ARG A 96 10.89 8.49 14.03
C ARG A 96 10.70 7.50 15.18
N GLY A 97 9.97 7.87 16.24
CA GLY A 97 9.69 7.01 17.39
C GLY A 97 8.76 5.85 17.08
N ALA A 98 7.83 6.05 16.11
CA ALA A 98 6.87 5.03 15.70
C ALA A 98 7.48 3.94 14.80
N ILE A 99 8.63 4.19 14.16
CA ILE A 99 9.25 3.26 13.19
C ILE A 99 9.45 1.86 13.80
N ARG A 100 10.03 1.77 14.97
CA ARG A 100 10.32 0.49 15.63
C ARG A 100 9.06 -0.34 15.89
N PHE A 101 7.95 0.30 16.20
CA PHE A 101 6.68 -0.39 16.44
C PHE A 101 6.08 -0.93 15.15
N VAL A 102 6.09 -0.15 14.08
CA VAL A 102 5.62 -0.60 12.76
C VAL A 102 6.48 -1.77 12.26
N LEU A 103 7.80 -1.68 12.36
CA LEU A 103 8.72 -2.74 11.94
C LEU A 103 8.69 -3.99 12.86
N SER A 104 8.06 -3.93 14.01
CA SER A 104 7.75 -5.11 14.84
C SER A 104 6.38 -5.71 14.54
N GLY A 105 5.64 -5.14 13.59
CA GLY A 105 4.29 -5.55 13.23
C GLY A 105 3.23 -5.17 14.26
N ALA A 106 3.48 -4.15 15.07
CA ALA A 106 2.47 -3.56 15.95
C ALA A 106 1.50 -2.68 15.17
N THR A 107 0.30 -2.50 15.71
CA THR A 107 -0.69 -1.55 15.18
C THR A 107 -0.13 -0.13 15.19
N LEU A 108 -0.22 0.56 14.04
CA LEU A 108 0.09 1.98 13.98
C LEU A 108 -1.03 2.78 14.65
N MET A 109 -0.64 3.57 15.64
CA MET A 109 -1.55 4.43 16.42
C MET A 109 -1.46 5.88 15.98
N ALA A 110 -2.54 6.64 16.13
CA ALA A 110 -2.64 8.04 15.73
C ALA A 110 -1.50 8.96 16.22
N PRO A 111 -0.97 8.85 17.45
CA PRO A 111 0.14 9.69 17.89
C PRO A 111 1.39 9.63 16.99
N GLY A 112 1.65 8.50 16.33
CA GLY A 112 2.76 8.37 15.37
C GLY A 112 2.62 9.27 14.14
N LEU A 113 1.42 9.74 13.85
CA LEU A 113 1.10 10.61 12.69
C LEU A 113 0.85 12.06 13.09
N THR A 114 0.33 12.29 14.30
CA THR A 114 -0.04 13.62 14.80
C THR A 114 1.07 14.31 15.60
N SER A 115 2.13 13.60 15.95
CA SER A 115 3.33 14.16 16.56
C SER A 115 4.13 15.02 15.56
N ALA A 116 5.10 15.79 16.06
CA ALA A 116 5.85 16.78 15.28
C ALA A 116 6.54 16.19 14.02
N GLY A 117 7.02 14.94 14.07
CA GLY A 117 7.66 14.24 12.93
C GLY A 117 6.67 13.53 12.00
N GLY A 118 5.43 13.33 12.45
CA GLY A 118 4.37 12.71 11.67
C GLY A 118 3.79 13.67 10.61
N ARG A 119 3.18 13.11 9.58
CA ARG A 119 2.47 13.88 8.54
C ARG A 119 1.23 13.12 8.08
N LEU A 120 0.09 13.77 8.17
CA LEU A 120 -1.15 13.37 7.53
C LEU A 120 -1.25 13.98 6.12
N PRO A 121 -2.09 13.43 5.23
CA PRO A 121 -2.42 14.06 3.97
C PRO A 121 -2.95 15.50 4.12
N VAL A 122 -3.01 16.22 3.01
CA VAL A 122 -3.58 17.58 2.96
C VAL A 122 -5.05 17.53 3.34
N ASP A 123 -5.49 18.48 4.17
CA ASP A 123 -6.89 18.59 4.58
C ASP A 123 -7.80 18.99 3.42
N GLY A 124 -9.01 18.46 3.42
CA GLY A 124 -10.11 18.96 2.62
C GLY A 124 -9.93 18.81 1.11
N GLY A 125 -9.08 17.91 0.68
CA GLY A 125 -9.08 17.49 -0.73
C GLY A 125 -10.45 16.92 -1.05
N LYS A 126 -11.35 17.75 -1.62
CA LYS A 126 -12.71 17.35 -1.97
C LYS A 126 -12.66 16.15 -2.92
N PRO A 127 -13.59 15.18 -2.75
CA PRO A 127 -13.87 14.24 -3.82
C PRO A 127 -14.20 15.04 -5.07
N LEU A 128 -13.73 14.56 -6.22
CA LEU A 128 -13.97 15.19 -7.50
C LEU A 128 -15.43 15.51 -7.73
N GLU A 129 -15.66 16.70 -8.28
CA GLU A 129 -16.84 16.93 -9.11
C GLU A 129 -16.80 15.93 -10.28
N GLU A 130 -17.91 15.24 -10.51
CA GLU A 130 -18.06 14.31 -11.63
C GLU A 130 -17.49 14.92 -12.92
N GLY A 131 -16.48 14.28 -13.49
CA GLY A 131 -15.86 14.66 -14.76
C GLY A 131 -14.54 15.45 -14.69
N LYS A 132 -13.98 15.74 -13.51
CA LYS A 132 -12.63 16.30 -13.38
C LYS A 132 -11.71 15.27 -12.74
N GLU A 133 -10.68 14.81 -13.47
CA GLU A 133 -9.59 14.05 -12.90
C GLU A 133 -8.85 14.92 -11.88
N MET A 134 -8.86 14.51 -10.60
CA MET A 134 -7.99 15.15 -9.60
C MET A 134 -6.56 14.75 -9.90
N GLU A 135 -5.67 15.70 -9.98
CA GLU A 135 -4.25 15.44 -9.80
C GLU A 135 -4.06 14.91 -8.36
N GLN A 136 -4.07 13.59 -8.23
CA GLN A 136 -3.64 12.93 -7.02
C GLN A 136 -2.12 12.85 -7.06
N GLY A 137 -1.49 12.97 -5.90
CA GLY A 137 -0.06 12.83 -5.84
C GLY A 137 0.52 13.39 -4.55
N ILE A 138 1.83 13.46 -4.51
CA ILE A 138 2.57 14.07 -3.41
C ILE A 138 2.72 15.56 -3.72
N VAL A 139 2.25 16.42 -2.81
CA VAL A 139 2.40 17.87 -2.92
C VAL A 139 3.82 18.31 -2.51
N GLU A 140 4.15 19.60 -2.72
CA GLU A 140 5.50 20.17 -2.53
C GLU A 140 6.09 19.89 -1.14
N ASP A 141 5.26 19.86 -0.10
CA ASP A 141 5.70 19.59 1.28
C ASP A 141 5.81 18.10 1.63
N GLY A 142 5.64 17.21 0.65
CA GLY A 142 5.76 15.76 0.80
C GLY A 142 4.50 15.05 1.32
N ARG A 143 3.37 15.75 1.48
CA ARG A 143 2.10 15.14 1.88
C ARG A 143 1.35 14.60 0.66
N TRP A 144 0.48 13.62 0.88
CA TRP A 144 -0.49 13.19 -0.12
C TRP A 144 -1.55 14.29 -0.31
N SER A 145 -2.00 14.49 -1.53
CA SER A 145 -2.80 15.65 -1.96
C SER A 145 -4.23 15.69 -1.46
N ARG A 146 -4.75 14.63 -0.87
CA ARG A 146 -6.12 14.54 -0.37
C ARG A 146 -6.21 13.71 0.91
N GLU A 147 -7.28 13.89 1.65
CA GLU A 147 -7.65 13.00 2.74
C GLU A 147 -7.94 11.59 2.24
N LEU A 148 -7.64 10.61 3.06
CA LEU A 148 -7.87 9.19 2.82
C LEU A 148 -8.96 8.69 3.77
N ALA A 149 -9.91 7.93 3.22
CA ALA A 149 -11.01 7.36 3.97
C ALA A 149 -10.62 6.05 4.65
N LYS A 150 -11.38 5.66 5.68
CA LYS A 150 -11.31 4.32 6.24
C LYS A 150 -11.49 3.26 5.14
N GLY A 151 -10.64 2.24 5.15
CA GLY A 151 -10.65 1.15 4.17
C GLY A 151 -9.74 1.39 2.97
N GLU A 152 -9.24 2.61 2.74
CA GLU A 152 -8.31 2.87 1.65
C GLU A 152 -6.93 2.25 1.92
N PRO A 153 -6.27 1.72 0.87
CA PRO A 153 -4.87 1.33 0.94
C PRO A 153 -3.96 2.53 1.20
N VAL A 154 -2.94 2.33 1.99
CA VAL A 154 -1.98 3.38 2.34
C VAL A 154 -0.57 2.86 2.48
N VAL A 155 0.38 3.63 1.98
CA VAL A 155 1.81 3.44 2.16
C VAL A 155 2.27 4.24 3.37
N ILE A 156 3.06 3.63 4.24
CA ILE A 156 3.58 4.25 5.45
C ILE A 156 5.04 4.65 5.20
N MET A 157 5.25 5.96 5.05
CA MET A 157 6.57 6.59 5.01
C MET A 157 7.03 6.89 6.43
N ALA A 158 8.32 7.13 6.62
CA ALA A 158 8.89 7.41 7.92
C ALA A 158 9.77 8.65 7.90
N GLU A 159 9.71 9.44 8.98
CA GLU A 159 10.52 10.64 9.14
C GLU A 159 12.02 10.36 8.97
N GLY A 160 12.66 11.12 8.07
CA GLY A 160 14.08 11.00 7.78
C GLY A 160 14.50 9.73 7.04
N LYS A 161 13.53 9.03 6.40
CA LYS A 161 13.77 7.87 5.55
C LYS A 161 13.26 8.14 4.14
N GLU A 162 13.99 7.63 3.16
CA GLU A 162 13.61 7.73 1.74
C GLU A 162 12.62 6.63 1.35
N GLU A 163 12.79 5.45 1.92
CA GLU A 163 12.01 4.25 1.59
C GLU A 163 10.81 4.08 2.52
N ALA A 164 9.69 3.64 1.96
CA ALA A 164 8.52 3.26 2.74
C ALA A 164 8.83 2.09 3.67
N CYS A 165 8.28 2.13 4.88
CA CYS A 165 8.50 1.07 5.88
C CYS A 165 7.36 0.05 5.95
N ALA A 166 6.17 0.39 5.49
CA ALA A 166 5.03 -0.53 5.51
C ALA A 166 3.93 -0.15 4.51
N VAL A 167 3.01 -1.08 4.30
CA VAL A 167 1.78 -0.92 3.51
C VAL A 167 0.63 -1.56 4.26
N GLY A 168 -0.52 -0.93 4.27
CA GLY A 168 -1.70 -1.48 4.91
C GLY A 168 -2.99 -0.81 4.45
N THR A 169 -4.05 -1.08 5.19
CA THR A 169 -5.38 -0.51 4.99
C THR A 169 -5.74 0.35 6.18
N LEU A 170 -6.31 1.53 5.94
CA LEU A 170 -6.70 2.45 7.00
C LEU A 170 -7.87 1.88 7.83
N ALA A 171 -7.68 1.78 9.13
CA ALA A 171 -8.72 1.45 10.11
C ALA A 171 -9.59 2.66 10.49
N ALA A 172 -9.07 3.88 10.25
CA ALA A 172 -9.76 5.15 10.44
C ALA A 172 -9.37 6.13 9.34
N GLY A 173 -10.28 7.00 8.92
CA GLY A 173 -9.97 8.07 7.96
C GLY A 173 -8.97 9.07 8.50
N THR A 174 -8.20 9.70 7.63
CA THR A 174 -7.15 10.65 8.05
C THR A 174 -7.71 11.92 8.70
N ASP A 175 -8.90 12.34 8.32
CA ASP A 175 -9.68 13.40 8.99
C ASP A 175 -10.03 13.01 10.43
N GLU A 176 -10.50 11.79 10.65
CA GLU A 176 -10.80 11.25 11.98
C GLU A 176 -9.55 11.14 12.85
N VAL A 177 -8.44 10.65 12.29
CA VAL A 177 -7.14 10.55 12.98
C VAL A 177 -6.68 11.92 13.45
N LYS A 178 -6.80 12.93 12.59
CA LYS A 178 -6.46 14.32 12.93
C LYS A 178 -7.35 14.88 14.02
N ALA A 179 -8.66 14.69 13.93
CA ALA A 179 -9.63 15.20 14.89
C ALA A 179 -9.50 14.56 16.28
N LYS A 180 -9.30 13.23 16.34
CA LYS A 180 -9.24 12.48 17.60
C LYS A 180 -7.85 12.41 18.22
N GLY A 181 -6.78 12.36 17.40
CA GLY A 181 -5.40 12.24 17.86
C GLY A 181 -5.07 10.95 18.62
N LYS A 182 -5.96 9.95 18.58
CA LYS A 182 -5.85 8.67 19.30
C LYS A 182 -6.54 7.54 18.53
N GLY A 183 -6.19 6.32 18.88
CA GLY A 183 -6.79 5.11 18.30
C GLY A 183 -5.93 4.48 17.21
N PRO A 184 -6.33 3.28 16.74
CA PRO A 184 -5.63 2.56 15.70
C PRO A 184 -5.84 3.22 14.33
N VAL A 185 -4.79 3.24 13.52
CA VAL A 185 -4.80 3.81 12.16
C VAL A 185 -4.54 2.74 11.11
N VAL A 186 -3.54 1.90 11.31
CA VAL A 186 -3.27 0.75 10.42
C VAL A 186 -2.98 -0.47 11.28
N GLU A 187 -3.73 -1.52 11.03
CA GLU A 187 -3.56 -2.83 11.66
C GLU A 187 -3.01 -3.81 10.62
N ASP A 188 -2.29 -4.84 11.10
CA ASP A 188 -1.81 -5.96 10.25
C ASP A 188 -1.08 -5.53 8.96
N ALA A 189 -0.29 -4.47 9.00
CA ALA A 189 0.48 -4.00 7.87
C ALA A 189 1.52 -5.03 7.39
N HIS A 190 1.78 -5.04 6.08
CA HIS A 190 3.00 -5.58 5.49
C HIS A 190 4.13 -4.58 5.75
N PHE A 191 5.22 -5.02 6.35
CA PHE A 191 6.33 -4.13 6.73
C PHE A 191 7.69 -4.68 6.26
N LEU A 192 8.65 -3.79 6.18
CA LEU A 192 10.01 -4.09 5.76
C LEU A 192 10.64 -5.14 6.67
N GLY A 193 11.04 -6.26 6.08
CA GLY A 193 11.65 -7.38 6.79
C GLY A 193 10.67 -8.41 7.37
N ASP A 194 9.36 -8.27 7.11
CA ASP A 194 8.39 -9.30 7.49
C ASP A 194 8.46 -10.56 6.60
N GLY A 195 7.62 -11.54 6.86
CA GLY A 195 7.58 -12.78 6.10
C GLY A 195 7.24 -12.60 4.62
N LEU A 196 6.43 -11.60 4.28
CA LEU A 196 6.09 -11.30 2.88
C LEU A 196 7.27 -10.65 2.15
N TRP A 197 7.99 -9.75 2.81
CA TRP A 197 9.21 -9.15 2.28
C TRP A 197 10.29 -10.19 1.98
N ASN A 198 10.45 -11.15 2.89
CA ASN A 198 11.49 -12.18 2.82
C ASN A 198 11.08 -13.39 1.95
N LEU A 199 9.82 -13.45 1.51
CA LEU A 199 9.31 -14.59 0.74
C LEU A 199 10.08 -14.74 -0.58
N HIS A 200 10.61 -15.93 -0.80
CA HIS A 200 11.20 -16.31 -2.07
C HIS A 200 10.09 -16.63 -3.08
N THR A 201 10.12 -15.93 -4.20
CA THR A 201 9.12 -16.04 -5.28
C THR A 201 9.73 -16.58 -6.59
N ALA A 202 10.93 -17.14 -6.51
CA ALA A 202 11.61 -17.78 -7.63
C ALA A 202 10.96 -19.11 -8.03
#